data_dc97c82f25301e294de9e119379e69c4
#
_entry.id   dc97c82f25301e294de9e119379e69c4
#
_cell.length_a   1.000
_cell.length_b   1.000
_cell.length_c   1.000
_cell.angle_alpha   90.00
_cell.angle_beta   90.00
_cell.angle_gamma   90.00
#
_symmetry.space_group_name_H-M   'P 1'
#
loop_
_entity.id
_entity.type
_entity.pdbx_description
1 polymer ?
#
loop_
_entity_poly.entity_id
_entity_poly.type
_entity_poly.pdbx_seq_one_letter_code
_entity_poly.pdbx_strand_id
1 'polypeptide(L)'
;ASRCVPLVRQHAAAGQGGHSAGAVDWFPVDANGIVEGLEEGDLAFDHSRLIRDARIRMAYKAGYSTLPAFLIQNPFRIRDLKRLFEAVLGRELDNSAFRRRMLESEAIWPTEQIDRSGAHRPAQLYEASDQLIELPYALR
;
A
#
# COMPACT_ATOMS: atom_id res chain seq x y z
N ALA A 1 4.71 10.27 -15.25
CA ALA A 1 3.92 9.04 -15.28
C ALA A 1 3.88 8.47 -13.86
N SER A 2 2.75 8.64 -13.17
CA SER A 2 2.53 8.05 -11.85
C SER A 2 2.54 6.52 -12.02
N ARG A 3 3.55 5.85 -11.48
CA ARG A 3 3.55 4.40 -11.43
C ARG A 3 2.48 3.98 -10.44
N CYS A 4 1.40 3.41 -10.96
CA CYS A 4 0.41 2.72 -10.14
C CYS A 4 1.10 1.53 -9.46
N VAL A 5 1.24 1.57 -8.13
CA VAL A 5 1.72 0.42 -7.37
C VAL A 5 0.48 -0.40 -7.01
N PRO A 6 0.39 -1.66 -7.41
CA PRO A 6 -0.76 -2.48 -7.05
C PRO A 6 -0.85 -2.60 -5.52
N LEU A 7 -1.93 -2.10 -4.95
CA LEU A 7 -2.26 -2.15 -3.52
C LEU A 7 -2.83 -3.51 -3.10
N VAL A 8 -2.27 -4.59 -3.62
CA VAL A 8 -2.72 -5.94 -3.29
C VAL A 8 -1.53 -6.74 -2.81
N ARG A 9 -1.71 -7.53 -1.75
CA ARG A 9 -0.74 -8.57 -1.40
C ARG A 9 -0.49 -9.42 -2.65
N GLN A 10 0.77 -9.63 -3.01
CA GLN A 10 1.18 -10.39 -4.21
C GLN A 10 0.62 -11.84 -4.28
N HIS A 11 -0.14 -12.25 -3.29
CA HIS A 11 -0.85 -13.53 -3.21
C HIS A 11 -2.35 -13.35 -2.96
N ALA A 12 -2.96 -12.25 -3.42
CA ALA A 12 -4.41 -12.28 -3.54
C ALA A 12 -4.76 -13.44 -4.46
N ALA A 13 -5.44 -14.44 -3.90
CA ALA A 13 -5.88 -15.61 -4.65
C ALA A 13 -6.61 -15.15 -5.92
N ALA A 14 -6.40 -15.84 -7.03
CA ALA A 14 -7.19 -15.61 -8.22
C ALA A 14 -8.67 -15.60 -7.79
N GLY A 15 -9.32 -14.43 -7.91
CA GLY A 15 -10.70 -14.29 -7.51
C GLY A 15 -11.54 -15.27 -8.32
N GLN A 16 -12.34 -16.08 -7.64
CA GLN A 16 -13.36 -16.87 -8.32
C GLN A 16 -14.65 -16.04 -8.34
N GLY A 17 -15.20 -15.84 -9.53
CA GLY A 17 -16.50 -15.20 -9.67
C GLY A 17 -17.57 -15.95 -8.88
N GLY A 18 -18.40 -15.20 -8.15
CA GLY A 18 -19.60 -15.76 -7.52
C GLY A 18 -20.60 -16.24 -8.57
N HIS A 19 -21.72 -16.82 -8.14
CA HIS A 19 -22.74 -17.46 -9.01
C HIS A 19 -23.26 -16.61 -10.16
N SER A 20 -23.07 -15.29 -10.16
CA SER A 20 -23.52 -14.35 -11.19
C SER A 20 -22.40 -13.61 -11.93
N ALA A 21 -21.12 -13.85 -11.59
CA ALA A 21 -20.00 -13.20 -12.24
C ALA A 21 -19.34 -14.15 -13.25
N GLY A 22 -19.27 -13.74 -14.51
CA GLY A 22 -18.66 -14.53 -15.59
C GLY A 22 -17.14 -14.54 -15.56
N ALA A 23 -16.51 -13.50 -14.99
CA ALA A 23 -15.07 -13.36 -14.85
C ALA A 23 -14.72 -12.43 -13.68
N VAL A 24 -13.51 -12.56 -13.16
CA VAL A 24 -12.93 -11.65 -12.15
C VAL A 24 -11.58 -11.19 -12.64
N ASP A 25 -11.33 -9.91 -12.58
CA ASP A 25 -10.05 -9.30 -12.98
C ASP A 25 -9.59 -8.23 -11.99
N TRP A 26 -8.33 -7.82 -12.09
CA TRP A 26 -7.70 -6.82 -11.24
C TRP A 26 -7.45 -5.55 -12.04
N PHE A 27 -7.96 -4.45 -11.55
CA PHE A 27 -7.79 -3.13 -12.16
C PHE A 27 -7.02 -2.21 -11.24
N PRO A 28 -6.02 -1.47 -11.77
CA PRO A 28 -5.35 -0.42 -11.01
C PRO A 28 -6.35 0.69 -10.65
N VAL A 29 -6.18 1.26 -9.47
CA VAL A 29 -6.95 2.42 -9.01
C VAL A 29 -5.98 3.54 -8.70
N ASP A 30 -6.21 4.73 -9.25
CA ASP A 30 -5.36 5.89 -9.02
C ASP A 30 -5.57 6.52 -7.64
N ALA A 31 -4.81 7.59 -7.34
CA ALA A 31 -4.91 8.31 -6.08
C ALA A 31 -6.28 8.96 -5.85
N ASN A 32 -7.04 9.21 -6.90
CA ASN A 32 -8.38 9.82 -6.86
C ASN A 32 -9.50 8.78 -6.79
N GLY A 33 -9.16 7.49 -6.82
CA GLY A 33 -10.14 6.40 -6.82
C GLY A 33 -10.73 6.11 -8.21
N ILE A 34 -10.06 6.55 -9.28
CA ILE A 34 -10.45 6.24 -10.65
C ILE A 34 -9.84 4.89 -11.04
N VAL A 35 -10.68 4.01 -11.57
CA VAL A 35 -10.27 2.68 -12.02
C VAL A 35 -9.70 2.79 -13.43
N GLU A 36 -8.45 2.37 -13.62
CA GLU A 36 -7.77 2.48 -14.91
C GLU A 36 -8.42 1.54 -15.94
N GLY A 37 -8.70 2.09 -17.12
CA GLY A 37 -9.30 1.34 -18.22
C GLY A 37 -10.81 1.16 -18.14
N LEU A 38 -11.48 1.75 -17.15
CA LEU A 38 -12.93 1.77 -17.04
C LEU A 38 -13.43 3.21 -17.00
N GLU A 39 -14.58 3.45 -17.62
CA GLU A 39 -15.30 4.71 -17.48
C GLU A 39 -16.26 4.66 -16.28
N GLU A 40 -16.70 5.82 -15.80
CA GLU A 40 -17.54 5.90 -14.61
C GLU A 40 -18.86 5.11 -14.75
N GLY A 41 -19.35 4.96 -15.97
CA GLY A 41 -20.56 4.19 -16.29
C GLY A 41 -20.36 2.67 -16.43
N ASP A 42 -19.13 2.19 -16.49
CA ASP A 42 -18.83 0.76 -16.66
C ASP A 42 -19.01 -0.04 -15.36
N LEU A 43 -18.94 0.66 -14.24
CA LEU A 43 -19.15 0.04 -12.94
C LEU A 43 -20.63 0.06 -12.54
N ALA A 44 -21.12 -1.08 -12.10
CA ALA A 44 -22.52 -1.23 -11.70
C ALA A 44 -22.88 -0.34 -10.50
N PHE A 45 -24.07 0.23 -10.54
CA PHE A 45 -24.63 1.04 -9.45
C PHE A 45 -23.74 2.22 -9.05
N ASP A 46 -23.44 2.35 -7.78
CA ASP A 46 -22.59 3.39 -7.17
C ASP A 46 -21.16 2.92 -6.85
N HIS A 47 -20.69 1.84 -7.47
CA HIS A 47 -19.38 1.25 -7.18
C HIS A 47 -18.23 2.23 -7.44
N SER A 48 -18.31 3.08 -8.45
CA SER A 48 -17.32 4.15 -8.69
C SER A 48 -17.18 5.08 -7.48
N ARG A 49 -18.30 5.44 -6.87
CA ARG A 49 -18.34 6.26 -5.66
C ARG A 49 -17.76 5.52 -4.46
N LEU A 50 -18.15 4.26 -4.27
CA LEU A 50 -17.64 3.44 -3.16
C LEU A 50 -16.11 3.26 -3.24
N ILE A 51 -15.57 3.03 -4.43
CA ILE A 51 -14.12 2.93 -4.65
C ILE A 51 -13.43 4.25 -4.30
N ARG A 52 -13.98 5.36 -4.75
CA ARG A 52 -13.45 6.71 -4.45
C ARG A 52 -13.46 6.98 -2.95
N ASP A 53 -14.56 6.73 -2.27
CA ASP A 53 -14.71 6.93 -0.83
C ASP A 53 -13.78 6.02 -0.03
N ALA A 54 -13.63 4.77 -0.44
CA ALA A 54 -12.70 3.81 0.16
C ALA A 54 -11.24 4.27 -0.01
N ARG A 55 -10.89 4.79 -1.19
CA ARG A 55 -9.55 5.31 -1.49
C ARG A 55 -9.21 6.52 -0.63
N ILE A 56 -10.14 7.47 -0.51
CA ILE A 56 -9.99 8.66 0.35
C ILE A 56 -9.80 8.23 1.82
N ARG A 57 -10.63 7.32 2.30
CA ARG A 57 -10.55 6.82 3.68
C ARG A 57 -9.24 6.10 3.95
N MET A 58 -8.75 5.31 2.99
CA MET A 58 -7.45 4.64 3.09
C MET A 58 -6.31 5.66 3.17
N ALA A 59 -6.29 6.67 2.31
CA ALA A 59 -5.29 7.73 2.32
C ALA A 59 -5.31 8.50 3.66
N TYR A 60 -6.50 8.84 4.15
CA TYR A 60 -6.64 9.51 5.42
C TYR A 60 -6.06 8.69 6.58
N LYS A 61 -6.44 7.41 6.69
CA LYS A 61 -5.92 6.51 7.72
C LYS A 61 -4.41 6.27 7.60
N ALA A 62 -3.89 6.14 6.39
CA ALA A 62 -2.45 5.98 6.15
C ALA A 62 -1.62 7.18 6.64
N GLY A 63 -2.22 8.35 6.71
CA GLY A 63 -1.55 9.55 7.20
C GLY A 63 -1.15 9.50 8.68
N TYR A 64 -1.86 8.73 9.48
CA TYR A 64 -1.63 8.63 10.93
C TYR A 64 -1.59 7.19 11.47
N SER A 65 -1.51 6.19 10.62
CA SER A 65 -1.43 4.80 11.05
C SER A 65 -0.58 3.94 10.12
N THR A 66 -0.28 2.72 10.58
CA THR A 66 0.50 1.73 9.84
C THR A 66 -0.35 0.90 8.86
N LEU A 67 -1.56 1.34 8.54
CA LEU A 67 -2.47 0.61 7.66
C LEU A 67 -1.81 0.11 6.35
N PRO A 68 -1.02 0.89 5.61
CA PRO A 68 -0.37 0.39 4.40
C PRO A 68 0.61 -0.77 4.64
N ALA A 69 1.17 -0.90 5.84
CA ALA A 69 2.10 -1.98 6.15
C ALA A 69 1.46 -3.37 6.07
N PHE A 70 0.13 -3.48 6.20
CA PHE A 70 -0.60 -4.74 5.99
C PHE A 70 -0.61 -5.22 4.54
N LEU A 71 -0.27 -4.34 3.60
CA LEU A 71 -0.26 -4.63 2.16
C LEU A 71 1.11 -5.08 1.66
N ILE A 72 2.17 -4.94 2.48
CA ILE A 72 3.51 -5.38 2.11
C ILE A 72 3.76 -6.81 2.59
N GLN A 73 4.52 -7.56 1.80
CA GLN A 73 4.92 -8.90 2.17
C GLN A 73 6.22 -8.86 3.00
N ASN A 74 6.24 -9.54 4.13
CA ASN A 74 7.44 -9.74 4.94
C ASN A 74 8.37 -10.82 4.34
N PRO A 75 9.69 -10.66 4.45
CA PRO A 75 10.41 -9.45 4.83
C PRO A 75 10.54 -8.47 3.67
N PHE A 76 10.72 -7.18 3.96
CA PHE A 76 10.78 -6.11 2.96
C PHE A 76 11.90 -5.11 3.22
N ARG A 77 12.25 -4.32 2.21
CA ARG A 77 13.13 -3.14 2.36
C ARG A 77 12.30 -1.95 2.81
N ILE A 78 12.82 -1.14 3.71
CA ILE A 78 12.10 0.05 4.21
C ILE A 78 11.71 1.03 3.08
N ARG A 79 12.50 1.08 1.99
CA ARG A 79 12.16 1.89 0.82
C ARG A 79 10.91 1.40 0.09
N ASP A 80 10.65 0.09 0.10
CA ASP A 80 9.48 -0.49 -0.56
C ASP A 80 8.22 -0.21 0.27
N LEU A 81 8.33 -0.26 1.59
CA LEU A 81 7.29 0.21 2.49
C LEU A 81 6.99 1.71 2.28
N LYS A 82 8.04 2.55 2.17
CA LYS A 82 7.87 3.99 1.90
C LYS A 82 7.11 4.22 0.59
N ARG A 83 7.51 3.56 -0.49
CA ARG A 83 6.82 3.65 -1.79
C ARG A 83 5.34 3.27 -1.70
N LEU A 84 5.04 2.25 -0.90
CA LEU A 84 3.67 1.83 -0.66
C LEU A 84 2.87 2.93 0.07
N PHE A 85 3.45 3.54 1.11
CA PHE A 85 2.83 4.68 1.78
C PHE A 85 2.64 5.87 0.83
N GLU A 86 3.62 6.19 0.01
CA GLU A 86 3.53 7.26 -1.00
C GLU A 86 2.40 6.99 -2.02
N ALA A 87 2.27 5.76 -2.48
CA ALA A 87 1.20 5.36 -3.38
C ALA A 87 -0.18 5.50 -2.73
N VAL A 88 -0.31 5.14 -1.45
CA VAL A 88 -1.57 5.27 -0.71
C VAL A 88 -1.89 6.74 -0.42
N LEU A 89 -0.90 7.53 -0.01
CA LEU A 89 -1.06 8.94 0.33
C LEU A 89 -1.20 9.86 -0.90
N GLY A 90 -0.74 9.39 -2.07
CA GLY A 90 -0.72 10.20 -3.30
C GLY A 90 0.32 11.31 -3.29
N ARG A 91 1.37 11.23 -2.45
CA ARG A 91 2.44 12.21 -2.33
C ARG A 91 3.76 11.60 -1.87
N GLU A 92 4.85 12.29 -2.12
CA GLU A 92 6.18 11.89 -1.67
C GLU A 92 6.37 12.14 -0.16
N LEU A 93 7.21 11.31 0.44
CA LEU A 93 7.60 11.39 1.85
C LEU A 93 9.13 11.57 1.95
N ASP A 94 9.58 12.30 2.97
CA ASP A 94 11.02 12.38 3.27
C ASP A 94 11.56 11.03 3.75
N ASN A 95 12.69 10.60 3.20
CA ASN A 95 13.27 9.30 3.48
C ASN A 95 13.67 9.13 4.95
N SER A 96 14.32 10.16 5.51
CA SER A 96 14.87 10.11 6.85
C SER A 96 13.78 10.19 7.92
N ALA A 97 12.81 11.08 7.69
CA ALA A 97 11.67 11.26 8.58
C ALA A 97 10.78 9.99 8.58
N PHE A 98 10.49 9.43 7.40
CA PHE A 98 9.72 8.19 7.29
C PHE A 98 10.39 7.03 8.03
N ARG A 99 11.69 6.78 7.73
CA ARG A 99 12.45 5.72 8.36
C ARG A 99 12.44 5.85 9.89
N ARG A 100 12.77 7.03 10.38
CA ARG A 100 12.79 7.30 11.83
C ARG A 100 11.43 7.01 12.44
N ARG A 101 10.36 7.52 11.86
CA ARG A 101 9.01 7.35 12.37
C ARG A 101 8.56 5.89 12.43
N MET A 102 8.84 5.12 11.39
CA MET A 102 8.49 3.69 11.36
C MET A 102 9.24 2.90 12.43
N LEU A 103 10.50 3.23 12.67
CA LEU A 103 11.29 2.56 13.73
C LEU A 103 10.88 2.99 15.14
N GLU A 104 10.60 4.28 15.35
CA GLU A 104 10.15 4.81 16.65
C GLU A 104 8.73 4.33 17.03
N SER A 105 7.89 4.03 16.05
CA SER A 105 6.54 3.53 16.31
C SER A 105 6.49 2.05 16.68
N GLU A 106 7.63 1.34 16.64
CA GLU A 106 7.69 -0.10 16.81
C GLU A 106 6.80 -0.89 15.82
N ALA A 107 6.40 -0.22 14.75
CA ALA A 107 5.58 -0.82 13.69
C ALA A 107 6.37 -1.78 12.81
N ILE A 108 7.68 -1.61 12.76
CA ILE A 108 8.62 -2.46 12.02
C ILE A 108 9.87 -2.72 12.84
N TRP A 109 10.48 -3.87 12.62
CA TRP A 109 11.76 -4.24 13.23
C TRP A 109 12.70 -4.86 12.19
N PRO A 110 14.03 -4.71 12.38
CA PRO A 110 15.01 -5.34 11.51
C PRO A 110 15.01 -6.86 11.72
N THR A 111 15.18 -7.59 10.63
CA THR A 111 15.43 -9.04 10.65
C THR A 111 16.94 -9.32 10.63
N GLU A 112 17.32 -10.56 10.78
CA GLU A 112 18.72 -10.98 10.55
C GLU A 112 19.07 -11.07 9.05
N GLN A 113 18.08 -10.94 8.18
CA GLN A 113 18.25 -11.08 6.74
C GLN A 113 18.70 -9.76 6.11
N ILE A 114 19.62 -9.90 5.17
CA ILE A 114 20.15 -8.80 4.36
C ILE A 114 19.91 -9.12 2.89
N ASP A 115 19.28 -8.20 2.19
CA ASP A 115 19.12 -8.33 0.75
C ASP A 115 20.40 -7.94 0.01
N ARG A 116 20.96 -8.89 -0.71
CA ARG A 116 22.17 -8.76 -1.54
C ARG A 116 21.88 -8.86 -3.03
N SER A 117 20.63 -8.87 -3.45
CA SER A 117 20.22 -9.13 -4.84
C SER A 117 20.49 -7.98 -5.81
N GLY A 118 20.87 -6.79 -5.34
CA GLY A 118 21.13 -5.63 -6.17
C GLY A 118 22.62 -5.31 -6.31
N ALA A 119 22.97 -4.54 -7.35
CA ALA A 119 24.32 -4.00 -7.57
C ALA A 119 24.77 -2.95 -6.53
N HIS A 120 23.88 -2.56 -5.63
CA HIS A 120 24.11 -1.57 -4.58
C HIS A 120 24.45 -2.24 -3.23
N ARG A 121 24.81 -1.36 -2.25
CA ARG A 121 25.08 -1.80 -0.88
C ARG A 121 23.95 -2.70 -0.37
N PRO A 122 24.29 -3.82 0.28
CA PRO A 122 23.32 -4.72 0.90
C PRO A 122 22.33 -3.97 1.79
N ALA A 123 21.05 -4.29 1.65
CA ALA A 123 19.98 -3.60 2.37
C ALA A 123 19.43 -4.45 3.50
N GLN A 124 19.31 -3.86 4.69
CA GLN A 124 18.62 -4.48 5.82
C GLN A 124 17.16 -4.75 5.45
N LEU A 125 16.69 -5.97 5.74
CA LEU A 125 15.29 -6.33 5.63
C LEU A 125 14.56 -6.14 6.96
N TYR A 126 13.29 -5.83 6.87
CA TYR A 126 12.39 -5.54 7.98
C TYR A 126 11.13 -6.39 7.91
N GLU A 127 10.51 -6.59 9.05
CA GLU A 127 9.17 -7.13 9.18
C GLU A 127 8.25 -6.09 9.81
N ALA A 128 6.96 -6.13 9.46
CA ALA A 128 5.94 -5.27 10.02
C ALA A 128 5.08 -6.01 11.05
N SER A 129 4.60 -5.26 12.03
CA SER A 129 3.59 -5.72 12.98
C SER A 129 2.31 -6.16 12.24
N ASP A 130 1.68 -7.19 12.75
CA ASP A 130 0.34 -7.62 12.37
C ASP A 130 -0.77 -6.82 13.06
N GLN A 131 -0.39 -5.86 13.91
CA GLN A 131 -1.30 -4.95 14.59
C GLN A 131 -1.31 -3.58 13.92
N LEU A 132 -2.50 -2.98 13.87
CA LEU A 132 -2.65 -1.58 13.44
C LEU A 132 -2.13 -0.66 14.54
N ILE A 133 -1.08 0.09 14.22
CA ILE A 133 -0.46 1.05 15.14
C ILE A 133 -0.83 2.46 14.67
N GLU A 134 -1.35 3.27 15.58
CA GLU A 134 -1.56 4.69 15.33
C GLU A 134 -0.26 5.46 15.56
N LEU A 135 0.06 6.33 14.61
CA LEU A 135 1.24 7.18 14.67
C LEU A 135 0.90 8.46 15.47
N PRO A 136 1.75 8.87 16.41
CA PRO A 136 1.46 10.02 17.27
C PRO A 136 1.32 11.35 16.50
N TYR A 137 1.87 11.42 15.30
CA TYR A 137 1.77 12.57 14.40
C TYR A 137 1.61 12.10 12.95
N ALA A 138 0.87 12.88 12.16
CA ALA A 138 0.70 12.59 10.75
C ALA A 138 2.05 12.52 10.00
N LEU A 139 2.15 11.60 9.05
CA LEU A 139 3.26 11.55 8.10
C LEU A 139 3.21 12.81 7.23
N ARG A 140 4.33 13.52 7.16
CA ARG A 140 4.50 14.70 6.31
C ARG A 140 5.43 14.40 5.15
#